data_bc740debf2d27c3ab5431ceb780735ae
#
_entry.id   bc740debf2d27c3ab5431ceb780735ae
#
_cell.length_a   1.000
_cell.length_b   1.000
_cell.length_c   1.000
_cell.angle_alpha   90.00
_cell.angle_beta   90.00
_cell.angle_gamma   90.00
#
_symmetry.space_group_name_H-M   'P 1'
#
loop_
_entity.id
_entity.type
_entity.pdbx_description
1 polymer ?
#
loop_
_entity_poly.entity_id
_entity_poly.type
_entity_poly.pdbx_seq_one_letter_code
_entity_poly.pdbx_strand_id
1 'polypeptide(L)'
;MPNIKLVDAFTDFVEESTLPYRQMMTYYNCALMEVETKFKVLNEQFSLFYDRNPIESIHTRIKSQSSILKKLQKKNLALTIPNIENNLFDIAGVRVVCSFTEDIYSLANSFLNQDDVRLIEKKDYIENPKENGYRSLHLIVE
;
A
#
# COMPACT_ATOMS: atom_id res chain seq x y z
N MET A 1 -24.20 -0.65 -7.51
CA MET A 1 -24.05 -2.09 -7.77
C MET A 1 -22.93 -2.32 -8.78
N PRO A 2 -22.06 -3.29 -8.57
CA PRO A 2 -21.11 -3.65 -9.61
C PRO A 2 -21.84 -4.12 -10.86
N ASN A 3 -21.38 -3.74 -12.03
CA ASN A 3 -21.92 -4.21 -13.29
C ASN A 3 -21.67 -5.72 -13.39
N ILE A 4 -22.73 -6.52 -13.52
CA ILE A 4 -22.67 -8.00 -13.57
C ILE A 4 -21.68 -8.47 -14.64
N LYS A 5 -21.67 -7.86 -15.82
CA LYS A 5 -20.73 -8.19 -16.89
C LYS A 5 -19.24 -8.04 -16.50
N LEU A 6 -18.96 -7.15 -15.58
CA LEU A 6 -17.60 -6.89 -15.12
C LEU A 6 -17.16 -7.86 -14.05
N VAL A 7 -18.09 -8.25 -13.17
CA VAL A 7 -17.85 -9.32 -12.19
C VAL A 7 -17.59 -10.63 -12.93
N ASP A 8 -18.37 -10.92 -13.95
CA ASP A 8 -18.17 -12.10 -14.81
C ASP A 8 -16.81 -12.07 -15.51
N ALA A 9 -16.43 -10.92 -16.11
CA ALA A 9 -15.14 -10.76 -16.77
C ALA A 9 -13.97 -10.95 -15.80
N PHE A 10 -14.09 -10.48 -14.57
CA PHE A 10 -13.06 -10.68 -13.55
C PHE A 10 -13.00 -12.15 -13.11
N THR A 11 -14.15 -12.79 -12.93
CA THR A 11 -14.23 -14.21 -12.60
C THR A 11 -13.58 -15.05 -13.69
N ASP A 12 -13.89 -14.79 -14.97
CA ASP A 12 -13.28 -15.46 -16.10
C ASP A 12 -11.77 -15.25 -16.15
N PHE A 13 -11.30 -14.02 -15.91
CA PHE A 13 -9.88 -13.69 -15.83
C PHE A 13 -9.17 -14.48 -14.72
N VAL A 14 -9.77 -14.55 -13.54
CA VAL A 14 -9.21 -15.30 -12.40
C VAL A 14 -9.19 -16.79 -12.70
N GLU A 15 -10.23 -17.34 -13.32
CA GLU A 15 -10.30 -18.75 -13.71
C GLU A 15 -9.24 -19.10 -14.76
N GLU A 16 -9.10 -18.30 -15.81
CA GLU A 16 -8.11 -18.49 -16.89
C GLU A 16 -6.67 -18.27 -16.41
N SER A 17 -6.47 -17.36 -15.47
CA SER A 17 -5.17 -16.95 -14.96
C SER A 17 -4.99 -17.32 -13.48
N THR A 18 -5.61 -18.39 -13.01
CA THR A 18 -5.68 -18.75 -11.57
C THR A 18 -4.30 -18.75 -10.90
N LEU A 19 -3.32 -19.44 -11.46
CA LEU A 19 -1.99 -19.53 -10.85
C LEU A 19 -1.23 -18.20 -10.93
N PRO A 20 -1.10 -17.53 -12.10
CA PRO A 20 -0.46 -16.22 -12.17
C PRO A 20 -1.13 -15.16 -11.30
N TYR A 21 -2.47 -15.13 -11.26
CA TYR A 21 -3.19 -14.18 -10.41
C TYR A 21 -2.96 -14.45 -8.92
N ARG A 22 -3.05 -15.70 -8.49
CA ARG A 22 -2.78 -16.10 -7.10
C ARG A 22 -1.34 -15.82 -6.70
N GLN A 23 -0.40 -16.02 -7.61
CA GLN A 23 1.02 -15.73 -7.41
C GLN A 23 1.22 -14.23 -7.21
N MET A 24 0.63 -13.40 -8.05
CA MET A 24 0.66 -11.93 -7.91
C MET A 24 0.11 -11.49 -6.55
N MET A 25 -1.07 -11.97 -6.17
CA MET A 25 -1.70 -11.62 -4.88
C MET A 25 -0.90 -12.13 -3.69
N THR A 26 -0.24 -13.27 -3.81
CA THR A 26 0.66 -13.79 -2.78
C THR A 26 1.87 -12.87 -2.59
N TYR A 27 2.44 -12.36 -3.66
CA TYR A 27 3.55 -11.40 -3.58
C TYR A 27 3.14 -10.11 -2.90
N TYR A 28 1.95 -9.59 -3.20
CA TYR A 28 1.43 -8.42 -2.49
C TYR A 28 1.21 -8.68 -1.00
N ASN A 29 0.71 -9.85 -0.64
CA ASN A 29 0.57 -10.25 0.77
C ASN A 29 1.93 -10.37 1.47
N CYS A 30 2.92 -10.95 0.81
CA CYS A 30 4.29 -11.05 1.34
C CYS A 30 4.90 -9.67 1.56
N ALA A 31 4.78 -8.78 0.57
CA ALA A 31 5.25 -7.40 0.69
C ALA A 31 4.58 -6.66 1.85
N LEU A 32 3.27 -6.85 2.00
CA LEU A 32 2.52 -6.28 3.12
C LEU A 32 3.06 -6.73 4.47
N MET A 33 3.30 -8.02 4.64
CA MET A 33 3.85 -8.60 5.87
C MET A 33 5.27 -8.08 6.17
N GLU A 34 6.11 -7.97 5.15
CA GLU A 34 7.46 -7.44 5.29
C GLU A 34 7.45 -5.97 5.71
N VAL A 35 6.66 -5.14 5.04
CA VAL A 35 6.56 -3.71 5.37
C VAL A 35 6.00 -3.51 6.79
N GLU A 36 4.95 -4.25 7.15
CA GLU A 36 4.40 -4.21 8.50
C GLU A 36 5.46 -4.56 9.55
N THR A 37 6.21 -5.63 9.31
CA THR A 37 7.28 -6.08 10.21
C THR A 37 8.39 -5.04 10.31
N LYS A 38 8.80 -4.43 9.20
CA LYS A 38 9.81 -3.37 9.19
C LYS A 38 9.41 -2.20 10.09
N PHE A 39 8.16 -1.76 10.03
CA PHE A 39 7.68 -0.69 10.91
C PHE A 39 7.59 -1.12 12.38
N LYS A 40 7.22 -2.35 12.66
CA LYS A 40 7.25 -2.89 14.04
C LYS A 40 8.67 -2.90 14.60
N VAL A 41 9.65 -3.31 13.80
CA VAL A 41 11.07 -3.30 14.17
C VAL A 41 11.55 -1.86 14.42
N LEU A 42 11.22 -0.94 13.53
CA LEU A 42 11.57 0.48 13.70
C LEU A 42 10.95 1.06 14.99
N ASN A 43 9.69 0.71 15.29
CA ASN A 43 9.03 1.15 16.50
C ASN A 43 9.79 0.70 17.77
N GLU A 44 10.22 -0.55 17.82
CA GLU A 44 11.03 -1.07 18.92
C GLU A 44 12.36 -0.32 19.06
N GLN A 45 13.06 -0.08 17.95
CA GLN A 45 14.33 0.65 17.94
C GLN A 45 14.16 2.10 18.42
N PHE A 46 13.17 2.80 17.93
CA PHE A 46 12.87 4.18 18.34
C PHE A 46 12.43 4.27 19.80
N SER A 47 11.66 3.29 20.28
CA SER A 47 11.21 3.24 21.69
C SER A 47 12.38 3.18 22.67
N LEU A 48 13.46 2.50 22.28
CA LEU A 48 14.67 2.42 23.11
C LEU A 48 15.32 3.79 23.32
N PHE A 49 15.33 4.65 22.29
CA PHE A 49 15.99 5.95 22.35
C PHE A 49 15.11 7.07 22.91
N TYR A 50 13.81 7.03 22.68
CA TYR A 50 12.89 8.10 23.03
C TYR A 50 12.00 7.81 24.24
N ASP A 51 12.14 6.64 24.85
CA ASP A 51 11.35 6.18 25.99
C ASP A 51 9.83 6.30 25.77
N ARG A 52 9.41 6.12 24.52
CA ARG A 52 8.01 6.10 24.09
C ARG A 52 7.85 5.36 22.76
N ASN A 53 6.66 4.87 22.47
CA ASN A 53 6.33 4.28 21.19
C ASN A 53 5.94 5.37 20.20
N PRO A 54 6.68 5.58 19.10
CA PRO A 54 6.31 6.56 18.08
C PRO A 54 5.08 6.14 17.30
N ILE A 55 4.82 4.85 17.17
CA ILE A 55 3.67 4.30 16.42
C ILE A 55 2.53 3.98 17.38
N GLU A 56 1.35 4.56 17.15
CA GLU A 56 0.12 4.23 17.87
C GLU A 56 -0.54 2.97 17.32
N SER A 57 -0.59 2.84 15.99
CA SER A 57 -1.23 1.70 15.33
C SER A 57 -0.69 1.48 13.93
N ILE A 58 -0.78 0.23 13.47
CA ILE A 58 -0.47 -0.18 12.11
C ILE A 58 -1.68 -0.94 11.56
N HIS A 59 -2.17 -0.51 10.40
CA HIS A 59 -3.28 -1.14 9.69
C HIS A 59 -2.81 -1.62 8.32
N THR A 60 -3.19 -2.83 7.97
CA THR A 60 -2.88 -3.42 6.66
C THR A 60 -4.16 -3.62 5.86
N ARG A 61 -4.03 -3.48 4.54
CA ARG A 61 -5.15 -3.65 3.63
C ARG A 61 -4.70 -4.26 2.31
N ILE A 62 -5.45 -5.24 1.83
CA ILE A 62 -5.38 -5.74 0.45
C ILE A 62 -6.62 -5.26 -0.29
N LYS A 63 -6.41 -4.69 -1.48
CA LYS A 63 -7.48 -4.19 -2.33
C LYS A 63 -8.36 -5.35 -2.81
N SER A 64 -9.67 -5.19 -2.69
CA SER A 64 -10.63 -6.20 -3.15
C SER A 64 -10.65 -6.32 -4.67
N GLN A 65 -11.09 -7.48 -5.16
CA GLN A 65 -11.24 -7.73 -6.60
C GLN A 65 -12.13 -6.69 -7.29
N SER A 66 -13.27 -6.36 -6.66
CA SER A 66 -14.18 -5.33 -7.20
C SER A 66 -13.53 -3.95 -7.27
N SER A 67 -12.71 -3.59 -6.29
CA SER A 67 -11.98 -2.31 -6.28
C SER A 67 -10.88 -2.26 -7.34
N ILE A 68 -10.17 -3.37 -7.56
CA ILE A 68 -9.18 -3.49 -8.64
C ILE A 68 -9.85 -3.26 -9.99
N LEU A 69 -10.97 -3.94 -10.22
CA LEU A 69 -11.72 -3.83 -11.47
C LEU A 69 -12.21 -2.39 -11.73
N LYS A 70 -12.81 -1.77 -10.72
CA LYS A 70 -13.26 -0.37 -10.81
C LYS A 70 -12.13 0.58 -11.16
N LYS A 71 -10.96 0.37 -10.57
CA LYS A 71 -9.81 1.23 -10.80
C LYS A 71 -9.23 1.08 -12.19
N LEU A 72 -9.16 -0.13 -12.71
CA LEU A 72 -8.77 -0.40 -14.10
C LEU A 72 -9.73 0.27 -15.08
N GLN A 73 -11.03 0.17 -14.84
CA GLN A 73 -12.04 0.83 -15.67
C GLN A 73 -11.89 2.36 -15.67
N LYS A 74 -11.71 2.94 -14.49
CA LYS A 74 -11.50 4.38 -14.34
C LYS A 74 -10.28 4.87 -15.11
N LYS A 75 -9.27 4.02 -15.27
CA LYS A 75 -8.05 4.30 -16.04
C LYS A 75 -8.14 3.87 -17.49
N ASN A 76 -9.26 3.32 -17.94
CA ASN A 76 -9.45 2.76 -19.28
C ASN A 76 -8.41 1.69 -19.64
N LEU A 77 -8.09 0.82 -18.70
CA LEU A 77 -7.13 -0.25 -18.87
C LEU A 77 -7.83 -1.61 -18.96
N ALA A 78 -7.32 -2.46 -19.85
CA ALA A 78 -7.78 -3.83 -19.95
C ALA A 78 -7.44 -4.64 -18.69
N LEU A 79 -8.26 -5.63 -18.38
CA LEU A 79 -8.06 -6.52 -17.24
C LEU A 79 -6.97 -7.55 -17.57
N THR A 80 -5.73 -7.19 -17.27
CA THR A 80 -4.54 -8.05 -17.42
C THR A 80 -3.64 -7.92 -16.20
N ILE A 81 -2.86 -8.95 -15.91
CA ILE A 81 -1.88 -8.92 -14.82
C ILE A 81 -0.85 -7.79 -15.02
N PRO A 82 -0.23 -7.61 -16.20
CA PRO A 82 0.69 -6.49 -16.42
C PRO A 82 0.06 -5.11 -16.16
N ASN A 83 -1.19 -4.90 -16.55
CA ASN A 83 -1.88 -3.64 -16.30
C ASN A 83 -2.11 -3.41 -14.80
N ILE A 84 -2.42 -4.45 -14.04
CA ILE A 84 -2.56 -4.37 -12.59
C ILE A 84 -1.22 -4.00 -11.95
N GLU A 85 -0.16 -4.73 -12.27
CA GLU A 85 1.16 -4.54 -11.68
C GLU A 85 1.77 -3.18 -12.02
N ASN A 86 1.60 -2.72 -13.25
CA ASN A 86 2.26 -1.50 -13.73
C ASN A 86 1.46 -0.21 -13.45
N ASN A 87 0.18 -0.30 -13.15
CA ASN A 87 -0.69 0.88 -13.04
C ASN A 87 -1.41 1.04 -11.71
N LEU A 88 -1.50 0.00 -10.90
CA LEU A 88 -2.14 0.05 -9.59
C LEU A 88 -1.11 -0.10 -8.49
N PHE A 89 -0.88 0.99 -7.73
CA PHE A 89 0.12 1.04 -6.66
C PHE A 89 -0.48 0.93 -5.26
N ASP A 90 -1.76 0.67 -5.16
CA ASP A 90 -2.51 0.58 -3.90
C ASP A 90 -3.18 -0.78 -3.68
N ILE A 91 -2.67 -1.84 -4.32
CA ILE A 91 -3.14 -3.22 -4.11
C ILE A 91 -2.86 -3.65 -2.67
N ALA A 92 -1.63 -3.44 -2.21
CA ALA A 92 -1.24 -3.65 -0.82
C ALA A 92 -0.98 -2.29 -0.17
N GLY A 93 -1.59 -2.05 0.98
CA GLY A 93 -1.42 -0.81 1.72
C GLY A 93 -1.12 -1.06 3.19
N VAL A 94 -0.16 -0.30 3.72
CA VAL A 94 0.15 -0.25 5.15
C VAL A 94 -0.04 1.18 5.62
N ARG A 95 -0.88 1.35 6.63
CA ARG A 95 -1.14 2.64 7.26
C ARG A 95 -0.52 2.65 8.65
N VAL A 96 0.43 3.54 8.85
CA VAL A 96 1.12 3.75 10.12
C VAL A 96 0.62 5.05 10.73
N VAL A 97 0.08 4.96 11.94
CA VAL A 97 -0.42 6.13 12.68
C VAL A 97 0.58 6.47 13.78
N CYS A 98 1.08 7.70 13.77
CA CYS A 98 2.02 8.20 14.75
C CYS A 98 1.39 9.29 15.62
N SER A 99 1.86 9.41 16.87
CA SER A 99 1.40 10.44 17.80
C SER A 99 1.90 11.84 17.41
N PHE A 100 3.08 11.94 16.80
CA PHE A 100 3.70 13.21 16.46
C PHE A 100 4.16 13.25 14.99
N THR A 101 3.99 14.41 14.37
CA THR A 101 4.39 14.63 12.97
C THR A 101 5.87 14.36 12.73
N GLU A 102 6.74 14.74 13.66
CA GLU A 102 8.18 14.51 13.54
C GLU A 102 8.53 13.02 13.46
N ASP A 103 7.81 12.18 14.18
CA ASP A 103 8.00 10.72 14.15
C ASP A 103 7.64 10.13 12.78
N ILE A 104 6.65 10.69 12.10
CA ILE A 104 6.29 10.27 10.76
C ILE A 104 7.47 10.41 9.81
N TYR A 105 8.13 11.55 9.81
CA TYR A 105 9.29 11.80 8.94
C TYR A 105 10.49 10.94 9.35
N SER A 106 10.76 10.82 10.64
CA SER A 106 11.87 10.00 11.13
C SER A 106 11.71 8.52 10.76
N LEU A 107 10.52 7.96 10.96
CA LEU A 107 10.21 6.57 10.60
C LEU A 107 10.25 6.36 9.09
N ALA A 108 9.68 7.28 8.31
CA ALA A 108 9.69 7.21 6.85
C ALA A 108 11.12 7.24 6.31
N ASN A 109 11.97 8.12 6.81
CA ASN A 109 13.37 8.19 6.39
C ASN A 109 14.14 6.92 6.74
N SER A 110 13.95 6.38 7.94
CA SER A 110 14.57 5.12 8.34
C SER A 110 14.10 3.94 7.49
N PHE A 111 12.82 3.91 7.17
CA PHE A 111 12.23 2.91 6.27
C PHE A 111 12.82 2.98 4.86
N LEU A 112 12.89 4.18 4.29
CA LEU A 112 13.42 4.39 2.94
C LEU A 112 14.93 4.21 2.82
N ASN A 113 15.67 4.26 3.93
CA ASN A 113 17.11 4.01 3.94
C ASN A 113 17.49 2.53 3.95
N GLN A 114 16.53 1.63 4.00
CA GLN A 114 16.79 0.20 3.93
C GLN A 114 17.12 -0.20 2.47
N ASP A 115 18.09 -1.10 2.29
CA ASP A 115 18.61 -1.47 0.97
C ASP A 115 17.59 -2.18 0.07
N ASP A 116 16.60 -2.82 0.68
CA ASP A 116 15.54 -3.57 0.00
C ASP A 116 14.24 -2.78 -0.19
N VAL A 117 14.28 -1.47 0.03
CA VAL A 117 13.13 -0.57 -0.16
C VAL A 117 13.50 0.50 -1.18
N ARG A 118 12.76 0.57 -2.28
CA ARG A 118 12.95 1.60 -3.30
C ARG A 118 11.73 2.51 -3.36
N LEU A 119 11.95 3.81 -3.19
CA LEU A 119 10.90 4.82 -3.31
C LEU A 119 10.55 5.05 -4.79
N ILE A 120 9.27 4.90 -5.14
CA ILE A 120 8.73 5.21 -6.46
C ILE A 120 8.15 6.63 -6.49
N GLU A 121 7.29 6.96 -5.52
CA GLU A 121 6.63 8.26 -5.44
C GLU A 121 6.42 8.68 -3.99
N LYS A 122 6.54 9.97 -3.74
CA LYS A 122 6.28 10.58 -2.42
C LYS A 122 5.32 11.75 -2.59
N LYS A 123 4.25 11.75 -1.81
CA LYS A 123 3.31 12.88 -1.70
C LYS A 123 3.19 13.29 -0.25
N ASP A 124 3.61 14.51 0.05
CA ASP A 124 3.57 15.05 1.40
C ASP A 124 2.34 15.93 1.60
N TYR A 125 1.26 15.30 2.08
CA TYR A 125 0.02 15.99 2.45
C TYR A 125 0.03 16.52 3.89
N ILE A 126 1.13 16.38 4.61
CA ILE A 126 1.33 17.04 5.91
C ILE A 126 1.77 18.47 5.67
N GLU A 127 2.78 18.66 4.81
CA GLU A 127 3.28 19.98 4.41
C GLU A 127 2.26 20.72 3.52
N ASN A 128 1.62 19.98 2.59
CA ASN A 128 0.62 20.50 1.68
C ASN A 128 -0.69 19.71 1.83
N PRO A 129 -1.52 19.99 2.86
CA PRO A 129 -2.77 19.24 3.09
C PRO A 129 -3.72 19.34 1.89
N LYS A 130 -4.53 18.29 1.70
CA LYS A 130 -5.60 18.33 0.71
C LYS A 130 -6.67 19.37 1.09
N GLU A 131 -7.42 19.86 0.11
CA GLU A 131 -8.49 20.85 0.32
C GLU A 131 -9.52 20.43 1.39
N ASN A 132 -9.78 19.13 1.50
CA ASN A 132 -10.69 18.57 2.51
C ASN A 132 -10.05 18.43 3.91
N GLY A 133 -8.83 18.89 4.10
CA GLY A 133 -8.10 18.82 5.36
C GLY A 133 -7.36 17.50 5.61
N TYR A 134 -7.40 16.53 4.68
CA TYR A 134 -6.66 15.27 4.80
C TYR A 134 -5.15 15.51 4.84
N ARG A 135 -4.50 14.92 5.83
CA ARG A 135 -3.06 15.03 6.06
C ARG A 135 -2.44 13.65 6.20
N SER A 136 -1.42 13.39 5.41
CA SER A 136 -0.59 12.19 5.50
C SER A 136 0.71 12.34 4.73
N LEU A 137 1.70 11.55 5.06
CA LEU A 137 2.85 11.30 4.21
C LEU A 137 2.57 10.00 3.43
N HIS A 138 2.41 10.12 2.12
CA HIS A 138 2.05 9.00 1.24
C HIS A 138 3.27 8.57 0.44
N LEU A 139 3.66 7.31 0.60
CA LEU A 139 4.80 6.71 -0.07
C LEU A 139 4.35 5.54 -0.94
N ILE A 140 4.83 5.52 -2.18
CA ILE A 140 4.73 4.35 -3.05
C ILE A 140 6.14 3.77 -3.14
N VAL A 141 6.26 2.50 -2.77
CA VAL A 141 7.55 1.80 -2.69
C VAL A 141 7.49 0.44 -3.37
N GLU A 142 8.66 -0.08 -3.73
CA GLU A 142 8.83 -1.47 -4.16
C GLU A 142 10.07 -2.09 -3.52
#